data_83672475aa1e6b5bcf6b713dc6458cc0
#
_entry.id   83672475aa1e6b5bcf6b713dc6458cc0
#
_cell.length_a   1.000
_cell.length_b   1.000
_cell.length_c   1.000
_cell.angle_alpha   90.00
_cell.angle_beta   90.00
_cell.angle_gamma   90.00
#
_symmetry.space_group_name_H-M   'P 1'
#
loop_
_entity.id
_entity.type
_entity.pdbx_description
1 polymer ?
#
loop_
_entity_poly.entity_id
_entity_poly.type
_entity_poly.pdbx_seq_one_letter_code
_entity_poly.pdbx_strand_id
1 'polypeptide(L)'
;MGLKNTAMKFFWSDDMEEQQEEYTRPRLLKSGHLNIKVRTPKSFADVREYADSLMNGSAIMVCFDAVDEALRYRIFDYLNGVSYIINADVKKINDDLLLYAPEQVQVNKEEARTSSNVRSWLSK
;
A
#
# COMPACT_ATOMS: atom_id res chain seq x y z
N MET A 1 -16.99 24.29 -0.84
CA MET A 1 -16.88 23.70 -0.86
C MET A 1 -16.71 23.06 -1.07
N GLY A 2 -16.69 23.05 -1.33
CA GLY A 2 -16.69 22.24 -1.41
C GLY A 2 -16.38 21.53 -1.32
N LEU A 3 -16.37 21.29 -1.30
CA LEU A 3 -16.35 20.49 -1.12
C LEU A 3 -16.31 20.02 -0.62
N LYS A 4 -16.64 19.92 -0.35
CA LYS A 4 -16.78 19.38 0.20
C LYS A 4 -16.83 18.71 0.08
N ASN A 5 -16.91 18.64 -0.48
CA ASN A 5 -17.10 17.94 -0.62
C ASN A 5 -17.22 17.40 -1.01
N THR A 6 -17.13 17.22 -1.18
CA THR A 6 -17.52 16.55 -1.50
C THR A 6 -17.39 15.49 -1.69
N ALA A 7 -16.96 15.49 -1.94
CA ALA A 7 -16.83 14.35 -2.37
C ALA A 7 -17.03 13.45 -1.40
N MET A 8 -16.69 13.25 -0.72
CA MET A 8 -16.93 12.40 0.09
C MET A 8 -17.94 12.65 0.87
N LYS A 9 -18.48 13.50 0.82
CA LYS A 9 -19.41 13.67 1.60
C LYS A 9 -20.49 13.11 1.17
N PHE A 10 -20.58 12.69 0.12
CA PHE A 10 -21.67 12.23 -0.31
C PHE A 10 -22.15 11.11 0.34
N PHE A 11 -21.52 10.24 0.65
CA PHE A 11 -22.12 9.15 1.19
C PHE A 11 -22.13 9.31 2.63
N TRP A 12 -21.73 10.36 3.18
CA TRP A 12 -21.73 10.40 4.50
C TRP A 12 -22.85 11.06 4.86
N SER A 13 -23.42 10.99 5.81
CA SER A 13 -24.60 11.57 6.15
C SER A 13 -24.44 12.89 6.75
N ASP A 14 -25.42 13.61 6.86
CA ASP A 14 -25.37 14.84 7.50
C ASP A 14 -24.94 14.74 8.91
N ASP A 15 -25.24 13.70 9.52
CA ASP A 15 -24.82 13.51 10.86
C ASP A 15 -23.37 13.64 10.96
N MET A 16 -22.66 13.13 10.03
CA MET A 16 -21.29 13.20 10.11
C MET A 16 -20.85 14.60 10.04
N GLU A 17 -21.47 15.36 9.29
CA GLU A 17 -21.09 16.68 9.22
C GLU A 17 -21.23 17.39 10.50
N GLU A 18 -22.24 17.12 11.17
CA GLU A 18 -22.38 17.73 12.40
C GLU A 18 -21.33 17.42 13.35
N GLN A 19 -20.94 16.22 13.37
CA GLN A 19 -19.93 15.87 14.24
C GLN A 19 -18.68 16.50 13.89
N GLN A 20 -18.47 16.76 12.69
CA GLN A 20 -17.32 17.31 12.33
C GLN A 20 -17.07 18.67 12.76
N GLU A 21 -18.00 19.32 13.22
CA GLU A 21 -17.75 20.56 13.66
C GLU A 21 -16.63 20.67 14.58
N GLU A 22 -16.47 19.76 15.43
CA GLU A 22 -15.41 19.79 16.29
C GLU A 22 -14.16 19.27 15.75
N TYR A 23 -14.18 18.60 14.67
CA TYR A 23 -13.00 17.98 14.14
C TYR A 23 -12.28 18.92 13.22
N THR A 24 -11.07 19.22 13.48
CA THR A 24 -10.31 20.08 12.64
C THR A 24 -9.57 19.26 11.68
N ARG A 25 -9.88 19.33 10.39
CA ARG A 25 -9.19 18.53 9.44
C ARG A 25 -7.77 18.90 9.37
N PRO A 26 -6.92 17.95 9.31
CA PRO A 26 -5.50 18.19 9.20
C PRO A 26 -5.22 18.86 7.88
N ARG A 27 -4.29 19.76 7.81
CA ARG A 27 -3.93 20.36 6.64
C ARG A 27 -2.93 19.59 5.91
N LEU A 28 -2.98 19.47 4.68
CA LEU A 28 -2.03 18.73 3.92
C LEU A 28 -0.77 19.53 3.76
N LEU A 29 0.29 19.03 4.25
CA LEU A 29 1.54 19.72 4.11
C LEU A 29 2.24 19.30 2.86
N LYS A 30 2.72 20.17 2.07
CA LYS A 30 3.39 19.80 0.94
C LYS A 30 4.73 19.48 1.18
N SER A 31 5.06 18.62 1.90
CA SER A 31 6.35 18.28 2.16
C SER A 31 6.87 17.24 1.37
N GLY A 32 6.99 17.08 0.41
CA GLY A 32 7.57 16.04 -0.31
C GLY A 32 6.59 15.35 -1.10
N HIS A 33 6.97 14.53 -1.99
CA HIS A 33 6.11 13.80 -2.78
C HIS A 33 6.13 12.39 -2.43
N LEU A 34 5.00 11.84 -2.12
CA LEU A 34 4.91 10.45 -1.87
C LEU A 34 4.24 9.87 -3.07
N ASN A 35 4.91 9.04 -3.80
CA ASN A 35 4.33 8.38 -4.93
C ASN A 35 4.10 6.93 -4.65
N ILE A 36 2.93 6.44 -4.96
CA ILE A 36 2.65 5.02 -4.82
C ILE A 36 2.24 4.59 -6.19
N LYS A 37 2.97 3.68 -6.78
CA LYS A 37 2.68 3.20 -8.11
C LYS A 37 2.11 1.82 -8.04
N VAL A 38 1.05 1.57 -8.76
CA VAL A 38 0.43 0.27 -8.78
C VAL A 38 0.76 -0.35 -10.12
N ARG A 39 1.35 -1.52 -10.11
CA ARG A 39 1.81 -2.15 -11.33
C ARG A 39 1.42 -3.60 -11.42
N THR A 40 1.16 -4.05 -12.62
CA THR A 40 0.81 -5.43 -12.86
C THR A 40 1.79 -5.94 -13.89
N PRO A 41 2.88 -6.56 -13.47
CA PRO A 41 3.91 -6.99 -14.42
C PRO A 41 3.44 -8.11 -15.28
N LYS A 42 3.90 -8.17 -16.52
CA LYS A 42 3.59 -9.25 -17.39
C LYS A 42 4.85 -9.99 -17.73
N SER A 43 5.99 -9.43 -17.51
CA SER A 43 7.24 -10.12 -17.76
C SER A 43 8.27 -9.65 -16.76
N PHE A 44 9.37 -10.35 -16.70
CA PHE A 44 10.39 -9.96 -15.75
C PHE A 44 11.00 -8.63 -16.16
N ALA A 45 11.00 -8.32 -17.44
CA ALA A 45 11.58 -7.08 -17.88
C ALA A 45 10.87 -5.87 -17.29
N ASP A 46 9.60 -6.00 -16.97
CA ASP A 46 8.87 -4.90 -16.41
C ASP A 46 9.37 -4.51 -15.04
N VAL A 47 10.00 -5.43 -14.36
CA VAL A 47 10.29 -5.24 -12.95
C VAL A 47 11.48 -4.38 -12.69
N ARG A 48 12.36 -4.22 -13.66
CA ARG A 48 13.52 -3.43 -13.46
C ARG A 48 13.11 -1.99 -13.17
N GLU A 49 12.10 -1.48 -13.84
CA GLU A 49 11.66 -0.17 -13.59
C GLU A 49 11.08 -0.04 -12.21
N TYR A 50 10.50 -1.10 -11.68
CA TYR A 50 9.94 -1.05 -10.35
C TYR A 50 11.08 -0.88 -9.33
N ALA A 51 12.18 -1.56 -9.56
CA ALA A 51 13.31 -1.45 -8.66
C ALA A 51 13.84 -0.02 -8.68
N ASP A 52 13.89 0.57 -9.86
CA ASP A 52 14.36 1.93 -9.97
C ASP A 52 13.44 2.87 -9.21
N SER A 53 12.15 2.64 -9.29
CA SER A 53 11.22 3.49 -8.59
C SER A 53 11.40 3.38 -7.08
N LEU A 54 11.63 2.17 -6.61
CA LEU A 54 11.85 1.98 -5.20
C LEU A 54 13.11 2.71 -4.77
N MET A 55 14.15 2.64 -5.56
CA MET A 55 15.37 3.29 -5.20
C MET A 55 15.22 4.79 -5.25
N ASN A 56 14.26 5.30 -5.99
CA ASN A 56 14.02 6.70 -6.02
C ASN A 56 13.00 7.17 -4.98
N GLY A 57 12.60 6.31 -4.13
CA GLY A 57 11.72 6.71 -3.04
C GLY A 57 10.23 6.50 -3.24
N SER A 58 9.84 5.82 -4.30
CA SER A 58 8.42 5.57 -4.54
C SER A 58 8.04 4.23 -3.97
N ALA A 59 6.83 4.10 -3.52
CA ALA A 59 6.33 2.82 -3.08
C ALA A 59 5.68 2.15 -4.28
N ILE A 60 5.77 0.84 -4.36
CA ILE A 60 5.21 0.10 -5.47
C ILE A 60 4.29 -0.98 -4.97
N MET A 61 3.10 -1.02 -5.50
CA MET A 61 2.18 -2.07 -5.16
C MET A 61 2.15 -2.97 -6.37
N VAL A 62 2.54 -4.20 -6.23
CA VAL A 62 2.67 -5.14 -7.32
C VAL A 62 1.57 -6.16 -7.30
N CYS A 63 0.84 -6.25 -8.39
CA CYS A 63 -0.23 -7.22 -8.50
C CYS A 63 0.27 -8.34 -9.38
N PHE A 64 0.25 -9.55 -8.89
CA PHE A 64 0.79 -10.67 -9.58
C PHE A 64 -0.23 -11.48 -10.39
N ASP A 65 -1.35 -10.89 -10.70
CA ASP A 65 -2.38 -11.61 -11.42
C ASP A 65 -2.01 -12.01 -12.81
N ALA A 66 -1.14 -11.33 -13.45
CA ALA A 66 -0.83 -11.62 -14.84
C ALA A 66 0.40 -12.46 -15.07
N VAL A 67 0.97 -13.05 -14.05
CA VAL A 67 2.17 -13.86 -14.21
C VAL A 67 1.97 -15.24 -13.65
N ASP A 68 2.71 -16.20 -14.15
CA ASP A 68 2.58 -17.53 -13.64
C ASP A 68 3.41 -17.67 -12.37
N GLU A 69 3.35 -18.79 -11.75
CA GLU A 69 3.99 -18.94 -10.47
C GLU A 69 5.48 -18.84 -10.53
N ALA A 70 6.09 -19.39 -11.54
CA ALA A 70 7.53 -19.32 -11.63
C ALA A 70 8.00 -17.89 -11.79
N LEU A 71 7.32 -17.09 -12.59
CA LEU A 71 7.71 -15.74 -12.79
C LEU A 71 7.42 -14.94 -11.53
N ARG A 72 6.36 -15.27 -10.85
CA ARG A 72 6.01 -14.58 -9.63
C ARG A 72 7.13 -14.72 -8.62
N TYR A 73 7.67 -15.92 -8.41
CA TYR A 73 8.73 -16.12 -7.47
C TYR A 73 9.98 -15.38 -7.91
N ARG A 74 10.24 -15.34 -9.19
CA ARG A 74 11.40 -14.70 -9.66
C ARG A 74 11.33 -13.19 -9.40
N ILE A 75 10.16 -12.59 -9.63
CA ILE A 75 9.97 -11.19 -9.39
C ILE A 75 10.08 -10.91 -7.89
N PHE A 76 9.47 -11.77 -7.11
CA PHE A 76 9.47 -11.60 -5.68
C PHE A 76 10.89 -11.62 -5.15
N ASP A 77 11.72 -12.55 -5.59
CA ASP A 77 13.08 -12.65 -5.13
C ASP A 77 13.87 -11.42 -5.53
N TYR A 78 13.66 -10.95 -6.72
CA TYR A 78 14.40 -9.81 -7.19
C TYR A 78 14.03 -8.56 -6.39
N LEU A 79 12.75 -8.33 -6.22
CA LEU A 79 12.33 -7.13 -5.51
C LEU A 79 12.63 -7.22 -4.02
N ASN A 80 12.66 -8.43 -3.48
CA ASN A 80 13.04 -8.59 -2.09
C ASN A 80 14.51 -8.28 -1.92
N GLY A 81 15.33 -8.63 -2.91
CA GLY A 81 16.74 -8.31 -2.82
C GLY A 81 16.97 -6.81 -2.86
N VAL A 82 16.26 -6.12 -3.74
CA VAL A 82 16.39 -4.70 -3.81
C VAL A 82 15.90 -4.07 -2.51
N SER A 83 14.80 -4.60 -1.98
CA SER A 83 14.24 -4.05 -0.76
C SER A 83 15.20 -4.20 0.40
N TYR A 84 15.90 -5.29 0.43
CA TYR A 84 16.83 -5.52 1.53
C TYR A 84 17.93 -4.48 1.47
N ILE A 85 18.42 -4.17 0.29
CA ILE A 85 19.50 -3.23 0.15
C ILE A 85 19.09 -1.82 0.54
N ILE A 86 17.88 -1.43 0.22
CA ILE A 86 17.48 -0.08 0.52
C ILE A 86 16.62 0.03 1.77
N ASN A 87 16.51 -1.04 2.50
CA ASN A 87 15.73 -1.04 3.72
C ASN A 87 14.26 -0.77 3.46
N ALA A 88 13.71 -1.29 2.42
CA ALA A 88 12.30 -1.11 2.16
C ALA A 88 11.52 -2.20 2.86
N ASP A 89 10.27 -1.91 3.19
CA ASP A 89 9.42 -2.89 3.83
C ASP A 89 8.61 -3.57 2.76
N VAL A 90 8.29 -4.82 2.95
CA VAL A 90 7.46 -5.57 2.04
C VAL A 90 6.26 -6.03 2.81
N LYS A 91 5.08 -5.64 2.40
CA LYS A 91 3.87 -6.01 3.09
C LYS A 91 2.95 -6.76 2.17
N LYS A 92 2.40 -7.86 2.62
CA LYS A 92 1.47 -8.62 1.82
C LYS A 92 0.11 -8.07 2.03
N ILE A 93 -0.53 -7.57 1.00
CA ILE A 93 -1.86 -7.01 1.11
C ILE A 93 -2.87 -8.15 0.92
N ASN A 94 -2.64 -9.00 -0.06
CA ASN A 94 -3.45 -10.20 -0.18
C ASN A 94 -2.60 -11.18 -0.98
N ASP A 95 -3.16 -12.30 -1.37
CA ASP A 95 -2.37 -13.35 -1.99
C ASP A 95 -1.72 -12.92 -3.29
N ASP A 96 -2.29 -11.98 -3.98
CA ASP A 96 -1.74 -11.55 -5.23
C ASP A 96 -1.19 -10.15 -5.22
N LEU A 97 -1.18 -9.49 -4.11
CA LEU A 97 -0.81 -8.11 -4.07
C LEU A 97 0.20 -7.84 -2.96
N LEU A 98 1.35 -7.34 -3.32
CA LEU A 98 2.36 -6.99 -2.34
C LEU A 98 2.69 -5.52 -2.44
N LEU A 99 3.01 -4.92 -1.34
CA LEU A 99 3.38 -3.53 -1.29
C LEU A 99 4.83 -3.44 -0.87
N TYR A 100 5.62 -2.74 -1.67
CA TYR A 100 7.02 -2.50 -1.35
C TYR A 100 7.14 -1.02 -1.04
N ALA A 101 7.57 -0.70 0.15
CA ALA A 101 7.63 0.67 0.60
C ALA A 101 9.01 1.06 1.07
N PRO A 102 9.57 2.09 0.50
CA PRO A 102 10.90 2.51 0.90
C PRO A 102 10.93 2.96 2.35
N GLU A 103 12.10 3.05 2.89
CA GLU A 103 12.25 3.32 4.28
C GLU A 103 11.52 4.56 4.73
N GLN A 104 11.50 5.60 3.96
CA GLN A 104 10.85 6.80 4.39
C GLN A 104 9.33 6.75 4.30
N VAL A 105 8.78 5.68 3.79
CA VAL A 105 7.34 5.56 3.69
C VAL A 105 6.87 4.62 4.79
N GLN A 106 5.96 5.08 5.64
CA GLN A 106 5.50 4.25 6.70
C GLN A 106 4.19 3.65 6.34
N VAL A 107 4.04 2.37 6.50
CA VAL A 107 2.83 1.67 6.16
C VAL A 107 2.19 1.09 7.39
N ASN A 108 0.96 1.45 7.63
CA ASN A 108 0.26 0.91 8.78
C ASN A 108 -0.91 0.14 8.25
N LYS A 109 -1.00 -1.11 8.58
CA LYS A 109 -2.10 -1.92 8.13
C LYS A 109 -2.92 -2.27 9.32
N GLU A 110 -4.18 -2.00 9.24
CA GLU A 110 -5.03 -2.30 10.34
C GLU A 110 -5.27 -3.77 10.39
N GLU A 111 -4.97 -4.43 11.45
CA GLU A 111 -5.18 -5.84 11.56
C GLU A 111 -6.54 -6.10 12.07
N ALA A 112 -7.06 -7.14 11.71
CA ALA A 112 -8.38 -7.50 12.14
C ALA A 112 -8.20 -7.68 13.56
N ARG A 113 -8.92 -7.18 14.39
CA ARG A 113 -8.80 -7.30 15.68
C ARG A 113 -9.17 -8.38 16.09
N THR A 114 -8.60 -9.07 16.28
CA THR A 114 -9.06 -10.15 16.54
C THR A 114 -8.08 -11.01 17.04
N SER A 115 -7.53 -10.70 18.02
CA SER A 115 -6.69 -11.62 18.63
C SER A 115 -7.39 -12.86 18.82
N SER A 116 -8.66 -12.81 18.99
CA SER A 116 -9.34 -14.03 19.22
C SER A 116 -9.34 -14.81 17.94
N ASN A 117 -9.42 -14.18 16.85
CA ASN A 117 -9.40 -14.91 15.65
C ASN A 117 -8.07 -15.52 15.43
N VAL A 118 -7.07 -14.87 15.75
CA VAL A 118 -5.77 -15.42 15.59
C VAL A 118 -5.65 -16.64 16.41
N ARG A 119 -6.19 -16.63 17.59
CA ARG A 119 -6.10 -17.76 18.39
C ARG A 119 -6.84 -18.88 17.78
N SER A 120 -7.96 -18.62 17.22
CA SER A 120 -8.70 -19.69 16.65
C SER A 120 -7.94 -20.23 15.46
N TRP A 121 -7.23 -19.49 14.69
CA TRP A 121 -6.50 -20.03 13.68
C TRP A 121 -5.46 -20.90 14.23
N LEU A 122 -4.76 -20.50 15.26
CA LEU A 122 -3.75 -21.32 15.80
C LEU A 122 -4.25 -22.56 16.39
N SER A 123 -5.41 -22.60 16.83
CA SER A 123 -5.87 -23.77 17.48
C SER A 123 -6.41 -24.74 16.52
N LYS A 124 -6.45 -24.50 15.25
CA LYS A 124 -6.90 -25.46 14.35
C LYS A 124 -5.91 -26.31 14.01
#